data_0cfc89af32a92f7e2ce076cf3ef5c905
#
_entry.id   0cfc89af32a92f7e2ce076cf3ef5c905
#
_cell.length_a   1.000
_cell.length_b   1.000
_cell.length_c   1.000
_cell.angle_alpha   90.00
_cell.angle_beta   90.00
_cell.angle_gamma   90.00
#
_symmetry.space_group_name_H-M   'P 1'
#
loop_
_entity.id
_entity.type
_entity.pdbx_description
1 polymer ?
#
loop_
_entity_poly.entity_id
_entity_poly.type
_entity_poly.pdbx_seq_one_letter_code
_entity_poly.pdbx_strand_id
1 'polypeptide(L)'
;MGQTILARRSFLITGAALVATAVVPGVARAGTPVLHVMKDPGCGCCDAWIDILRRDGFEVTAEHVAHGALLRFKRANGIPDAMASCHTGRIGDYMIEGHVPAADIRRLLDERPDAVGLAVPGMPWGSPGMGPEAEREAYDVHLILRDGRTEVFTRHEAA
;
A
#
# COMPACT_ATOMS: atom_id res chain seq x y z
N MET A 1 -82.84 45.75 8.81
CA MET A 1 -82.70 44.49 8.02
C MET A 1 -81.52 44.73 7.04
N GLY A 2 -80.33 44.36 7.39
CA GLY A 2 -79.12 44.53 6.55
C GLY A 2 -78.25 43.31 6.69
N GLN A 3 -78.15 42.49 5.65
CA GLN A 3 -77.31 41.32 5.61
C GLN A 3 -75.91 41.71 5.16
N THR A 4 -74.96 41.45 6.01
CA THR A 4 -73.52 41.62 5.73
C THR A 4 -72.99 40.41 5.07
N ILE A 5 -72.52 40.52 3.81
CA ILE A 5 -71.90 39.46 3.05
C ILE A 5 -70.40 39.40 3.40
N LEU A 6 -69.95 38.30 4.04
CA LEU A 6 -68.53 38.02 4.35
C LEU A 6 -67.85 37.43 3.12
N ALA A 7 -66.91 38.18 2.54
CA ALA A 7 -66.08 37.76 1.46
C ALA A 7 -64.94 36.81 2.00
N ARG A 8 -64.94 35.57 1.57
CA ARG A 8 -63.88 34.62 1.83
C ARG A 8 -62.67 34.89 0.91
N ARG A 9 -61.61 35.43 1.46
CA ARG A 9 -60.30 35.52 0.78
C ARG A 9 -59.56 34.19 0.94
N SER A 10 -59.45 33.43 -0.14
CA SER A 10 -58.61 32.26 -0.22
C SER A 10 -57.15 32.68 -0.35
N PHE A 11 -56.34 32.41 0.66
CA PHE A 11 -54.89 32.54 0.62
C PHE A 11 -54.31 31.29 -0.01
N LEU A 12 -53.85 31.39 -1.25
CA LEU A 12 -53.04 30.35 -1.89
C LEU A 12 -51.60 30.52 -1.40
N ILE A 13 -51.17 29.62 -0.49
CA ILE A 13 -49.77 29.52 -0.07
C ILE A 13 -49.08 28.61 -1.09
N THR A 14 -48.35 29.21 -2.02
CA THR A 14 -47.46 28.49 -2.94
C THR A 14 -46.18 28.09 -2.18
N GLY A 15 -46.10 26.87 -1.70
CA GLY A 15 -44.92 26.32 -1.08
C GLY A 15 -43.84 26.01 -2.14
N ALA A 16 -42.80 26.81 -2.22
CA ALA A 16 -41.60 26.51 -2.98
C ALA A 16 -40.77 25.45 -2.22
N ALA A 17 -40.79 24.20 -2.66
CA ALA A 17 -39.94 23.17 -2.14
C ALA A 17 -38.49 23.40 -2.63
N LEU A 18 -37.61 23.87 -1.75
CA LEU A 18 -36.16 23.89 -1.98
C LEU A 18 -35.62 22.45 -1.93
N VAL A 19 -35.32 21.87 -3.08
CA VAL A 19 -34.60 20.62 -3.17
C VAL A 19 -33.13 20.94 -2.90
N ALA A 20 -32.67 20.72 -1.67
CA ALA A 20 -31.24 20.76 -1.31
C ALA A 20 -30.54 19.51 -1.92
N THR A 21 -29.87 19.69 -3.05
CA THR A 21 -28.97 18.68 -3.59
C THR A 21 -27.76 18.58 -2.68
N ALA A 22 -27.71 17.50 -1.85
CA ALA A 22 -26.52 17.17 -1.07
C ALA A 22 -25.42 16.74 -2.04
N VAL A 23 -24.44 17.64 -2.25
CA VAL A 23 -23.19 17.30 -2.94
C VAL A 23 -22.39 16.40 -1.99
N VAL A 24 -22.45 15.09 -2.21
CA VAL A 24 -21.57 14.13 -1.52
C VAL A 24 -20.17 14.36 -2.08
N PRO A 25 -19.18 14.82 -1.27
CA PRO A 25 -17.82 14.94 -1.74
C PRO A 25 -17.36 13.53 -2.12
N GLY A 26 -17.11 13.30 -3.42
CA GLY A 26 -16.49 12.09 -3.91
C GLY A 26 -15.12 11.97 -3.25
N VAL A 27 -14.92 10.92 -2.44
CA VAL A 27 -13.57 10.58 -1.93
C VAL A 27 -12.76 10.23 -3.16
N ALA A 28 -11.91 11.15 -3.62
CA ALA A 28 -10.93 10.90 -4.65
C ALA A 28 -10.03 9.77 -4.12
N ARG A 29 -10.20 8.57 -4.66
CA ARG A 29 -9.31 7.45 -4.39
C ARG A 29 -8.00 7.79 -5.07
N ALA A 30 -7.03 8.27 -4.28
CA ALA A 30 -5.66 8.38 -4.77
C ALA A 30 -5.26 6.98 -5.29
N GLY A 31 -4.87 6.90 -6.56
CA GLY A 31 -4.38 5.64 -7.14
C GLY A 31 -3.24 5.09 -6.28
N THR A 32 -3.09 3.77 -6.26
CA THR A 32 -1.95 3.13 -5.58
C THR A 32 -0.67 3.74 -6.14
N PRO A 33 0.23 4.26 -5.28
CA PRO A 33 1.49 4.85 -5.76
C PRO A 33 2.33 3.80 -6.48
N VAL A 34 3.14 4.24 -7.46
CA VAL A 34 4.04 3.36 -8.21
C VAL A 34 5.13 2.81 -7.28
N LEU A 35 5.37 1.51 -7.36
CA LEU A 35 6.48 0.85 -6.68
C LEU A 35 7.74 0.88 -7.57
N HIS A 36 8.75 1.61 -7.15
CA HIS A 36 10.05 1.70 -7.83
C HIS A 36 11.04 0.71 -7.21
N VAL A 37 11.47 -0.30 -7.97
CA VAL A 37 12.33 -1.38 -7.48
C VAL A 37 13.74 -1.23 -8.03
N MET A 38 14.74 -1.25 -7.14
CA MET A 38 16.16 -1.37 -7.48
C MET A 38 16.62 -2.81 -7.21
N LYS A 39 17.19 -3.46 -8.21
CA LYS A 39 17.62 -4.86 -8.13
C LYS A 39 18.94 -5.10 -8.87
N ASP A 40 19.62 -6.19 -8.50
CA ASP A 40 20.76 -6.69 -9.27
C ASP A 40 20.28 -7.23 -10.63
N PRO A 41 21.00 -7.01 -11.73
CA PRO A 41 20.62 -7.50 -13.06
C PRO A 41 20.39 -9.02 -13.12
N GLY A 42 21.15 -9.81 -12.36
CA GLY A 42 21.06 -11.28 -12.35
C GLY A 42 20.02 -11.87 -11.40
N CYS A 43 19.19 -11.04 -10.73
CA CYS A 43 18.25 -11.52 -9.73
C CYS A 43 16.93 -12.01 -10.35
N GLY A 44 16.83 -13.30 -10.69
CA GLY A 44 15.63 -13.91 -11.28
C GLY A 44 14.44 -13.98 -10.31
N CYS A 45 14.68 -14.25 -9.01
CA CYS A 45 13.61 -14.25 -8.00
C CYS A 45 12.99 -12.85 -7.80
N CYS A 46 13.78 -11.77 -7.99
CA CYS A 46 13.28 -10.42 -7.97
C CYS A 46 12.28 -10.17 -9.12
N ASP A 47 12.56 -10.68 -10.32
CA ASP A 47 11.64 -10.57 -11.45
C ASP A 47 10.34 -11.33 -11.18
N ALA A 48 10.42 -12.54 -10.63
CA ALA A 48 9.26 -13.32 -10.25
C ALA A 48 8.38 -12.59 -9.21
N TRP A 49 8.99 -11.94 -8.21
CA TRP A 49 8.29 -11.13 -7.22
C TRP A 49 7.60 -9.91 -7.86
N ILE A 50 8.31 -9.18 -8.74
CA ILE A 50 7.75 -8.04 -9.48
C ILE A 50 6.52 -8.47 -10.29
N ASP A 51 6.59 -9.62 -10.97
CA ASP A 51 5.48 -10.14 -11.76
C ASP A 51 4.28 -10.56 -10.90
N ILE A 52 4.51 -11.08 -9.68
CA ILE A 52 3.45 -11.33 -8.71
C ILE A 52 2.77 -10.02 -8.34
N LEU A 53 3.51 -8.99 -7.97
CA LEU A 53 2.93 -7.70 -7.60
C LEU A 53 2.15 -7.04 -8.74
N ARG A 54 2.63 -7.14 -9.98
CA ARG A 54 1.90 -6.65 -11.17
C ARG A 54 0.58 -7.38 -11.37
N ARG A 55 0.56 -8.72 -11.22
CA ARG A 55 -0.68 -9.52 -11.28
C ARG A 55 -1.65 -9.12 -10.16
N ASP A 56 -1.12 -8.74 -9.01
CA ASP A 56 -1.90 -8.22 -7.89
C ASP A 56 -2.35 -6.75 -8.06
N GLY A 57 -2.03 -6.12 -9.20
CA GLY A 57 -2.52 -4.79 -9.55
C GLY A 57 -1.64 -3.64 -9.07
N PHE A 58 -0.39 -3.90 -8.65
CA PHE A 58 0.59 -2.83 -8.42
C PHE A 58 1.19 -2.36 -9.74
N GLU A 59 1.35 -1.05 -9.89
CA GLU A 59 2.21 -0.49 -10.91
C GLU A 59 3.66 -0.57 -10.43
N VAL A 60 4.52 -1.32 -11.15
CA VAL A 60 5.90 -1.57 -10.73
C VAL A 60 6.86 -1.19 -11.85
N THR A 61 7.82 -0.33 -11.53
CA THR A 61 9.01 -0.05 -12.35
C THR A 61 10.24 -0.71 -11.73
N ALA A 62 11.19 -1.13 -12.56
CA ALA A 62 12.42 -1.77 -12.10
C ALA A 62 13.64 -1.10 -12.70
N GLU A 63 14.65 -0.84 -11.87
CA GLU A 63 15.96 -0.34 -12.25
C GLU A 63 17.03 -1.37 -11.89
N HIS A 64 17.89 -1.70 -12.86
CA HIS A 64 19.02 -2.58 -12.65
C HIS A 64 20.22 -1.76 -12.17
N VAL A 65 20.75 -2.10 -11.00
CA VAL A 65 21.87 -1.40 -10.39
C VAL A 65 22.96 -2.38 -9.96
N ALA A 66 24.21 -1.93 -9.98
CA ALA A 66 25.30 -2.72 -9.45
C ALA A 66 25.11 -2.98 -7.93
N HIS A 67 25.49 -4.15 -7.47
CA HIS A 67 25.33 -4.59 -6.08
C HIS A 67 25.81 -3.57 -5.04
N GLY A 68 26.96 -2.94 -5.24
CA GLY A 68 27.48 -1.91 -4.32
C GLY A 68 26.62 -0.63 -4.29
N ALA A 69 25.95 -0.29 -5.41
CA ALA A 69 25.01 0.83 -5.45
C ALA A 69 23.72 0.49 -4.68
N LEU A 70 23.23 -0.75 -4.84
CA LEU A 70 22.07 -1.25 -4.11
C LEU A 70 22.31 -1.25 -2.59
N LEU A 71 23.46 -1.70 -2.12
CA LEU A 71 23.81 -1.67 -0.69
C LEU A 71 23.86 -0.23 -0.13
N ARG A 72 24.45 0.70 -0.87
CA ARG A 72 24.45 2.12 -0.47
C ARG A 72 23.04 2.68 -0.40
N PHE A 73 22.19 2.34 -1.38
CA PHE A 73 20.79 2.78 -1.40
C PHE A 73 20.01 2.28 -0.18
N LYS A 74 20.16 0.99 0.18
CA LYS A 74 19.52 0.40 1.37
C LYS A 74 19.89 1.18 2.63
N ARG A 75 21.19 1.34 2.89
CA ARG A 75 21.70 2.05 4.08
C ARG A 75 21.27 3.51 4.13
N ALA A 76 21.31 4.22 2.99
CA ALA A 76 20.89 5.61 2.89
C ALA A 76 19.38 5.80 3.14
N ASN A 77 18.57 4.75 2.97
CA ASN A 77 17.13 4.75 3.22
C ASN A 77 16.73 4.05 4.53
N GLY A 78 17.65 3.83 5.45
CA GLY A 78 17.36 3.34 6.80
C GLY A 78 17.08 1.85 6.90
N ILE A 79 17.47 1.04 5.91
CA ILE A 79 17.34 -0.42 5.97
C ILE A 79 18.56 -0.98 6.72
N PRO A 80 18.36 -1.62 7.90
CA PRO A 80 19.45 -2.25 8.64
C PRO A 80 20.08 -3.40 7.85
N ASP A 81 21.39 -3.60 7.97
CA ASP A 81 22.09 -4.71 7.28
C ASP A 81 21.48 -6.09 7.60
N ALA A 82 20.97 -6.29 8.82
CA ALA A 82 20.28 -7.52 9.23
C ALA A 82 18.93 -7.75 8.53
N MET A 83 18.34 -6.72 7.97
CA MET A 83 17.06 -6.77 7.24
C MET A 83 17.27 -6.83 5.72
N ALA A 84 18.52 -6.71 5.25
CA ALA A 84 18.82 -6.67 3.83
C ALA A 84 18.49 -7.99 3.10
N SER A 85 17.94 -7.86 1.91
CA SER A 85 17.59 -8.95 0.99
C SER A 85 18.11 -8.65 -0.43
N CYS A 86 17.56 -9.29 -1.46
CA CYS A 86 18.09 -9.22 -2.84
C CYS A 86 17.70 -7.96 -3.62
N HIS A 87 16.62 -7.25 -3.26
CA HIS A 87 16.16 -6.03 -3.90
C HIS A 87 15.53 -5.08 -2.90
N THR A 88 15.33 -3.83 -3.31
CA THR A 88 14.66 -2.81 -2.50
C THR A 88 13.70 -2.03 -3.37
N GLY A 89 12.45 -1.93 -2.95
CA GLY A 89 11.43 -1.09 -3.55
C GLY A 89 11.17 0.18 -2.75
N ARG A 90 10.68 1.23 -3.42
CA ARG A 90 10.08 2.41 -2.78
C ARG A 90 8.66 2.57 -3.28
N ILE A 91 7.72 2.73 -2.36
CA ILE A 91 6.31 3.01 -2.66
C ILE A 91 5.82 4.13 -1.74
N GLY A 92 5.50 5.29 -2.32
CA GLY A 92 5.26 6.50 -1.53
C GLY A 92 6.45 6.83 -0.63
N ASP A 93 6.23 6.94 0.67
CA ASP A 93 7.26 7.24 1.67
C ASP A 93 7.90 5.98 2.30
N TYR A 94 7.49 4.78 1.84
CA TYR A 94 7.94 3.51 2.42
C TYR A 94 8.95 2.78 1.56
N MET A 95 9.85 2.07 2.25
CA MET A 95 10.78 1.11 1.65
C MET A 95 10.21 -0.30 1.77
N ILE A 96 10.38 -1.10 0.73
CA ILE A 96 9.99 -2.51 0.69
C ILE A 96 11.24 -3.32 0.38
N GLU A 97 11.68 -4.11 1.35
CA GLU A 97 12.92 -4.86 1.27
C GLU A 97 12.64 -6.35 1.11
N GLY A 98 13.11 -6.93 0.01
CA GLY A 98 12.95 -8.36 -0.26
C GLY A 98 11.52 -8.77 -0.64
N HIS A 99 11.20 -10.03 -0.42
CA HIS A 99 10.02 -10.71 -0.95
C HIS A 99 8.74 -10.48 -0.12
N VAL A 100 8.43 -9.20 0.19
CA VAL A 100 7.23 -8.82 0.95
C VAL A 100 5.96 -9.14 0.15
N PRO A 101 4.99 -9.84 0.74
CA PRO A 101 3.72 -10.14 0.09
C PRO A 101 2.89 -8.89 -0.25
N ALA A 102 2.16 -8.93 -1.37
CA ALA A 102 1.29 -7.84 -1.82
C ALA A 102 0.26 -7.41 -0.77
N ALA A 103 -0.28 -8.35 -0.01
CA ALA A 103 -1.25 -8.07 1.06
C ALA A 103 -0.63 -7.23 2.18
N ASP A 104 0.63 -7.53 2.56
CA ASP A 104 1.34 -6.76 3.59
C ASP A 104 1.69 -5.36 3.11
N ILE A 105 2.06 -5.19 1.82
CA ILE A 105 2.29 -3.87 1.23
C ILE A 105 1.00 -3.04 1.24
N ARG A 106 -0.16 -3.63 0.88
CA ARG A 106 -1.45 -2.92 0.95
C ARG A 106 -1.79 -2.51 2.37
N ARG A 107 -1.63 -3.42 3.33
CA ARG A 107 -1.86 -3.15 4.75
C ARG A 107 -0.97 -2.00 5.25
N LEU A 108 0.33 -1.97 4.89
CA LEU A 108 1.23 -0.86 5.21
C LEU A 108 0.71 0.48 4.67
N LEU A 109 0.26 0.50 3.41
CA LEU A 109 -0.27 1.70 2.77
C LEU A 109 -1.59 2.19 3.37
N ASP A 110 -2.40 1.27 3.90
CA ASP A 110 -3.68 1.59 4.55
C ASP A 110 -3.48 2.07 6.00
N GLU A 111 -2.63 1.38 6.78
CA GLU A 111 -2.37 1.69 8.20
C GLU A 111 -1.47 2.92 8.38
N ARG A 112 -0.56 3.17 7.44
CA ARG A 112 0.37 4.31 7.43
C ARG A 112 1.14 4.50 8.74
N PRO A 113 1.81 3.47 9.27
CA PRO A 113 2.61 3.63 10.48
C PRO A 113 3.78 4.60 10.26
N ASP A 114 4.24 5.25 11.33
CA ASP A 114 5.47 6.04 11.29
C ASP A 114 6.70 5.13 11.29
N ALA A 115 7.08 4.67 10.11
CA ALA A 115 8.12 3.68 9.89
C ALA A 115 8.94 3.97 8.62
N VAL A 116 10.06 3.28 8.48
CA VAL A 116 10.85 3.24 7.24
C VAL A 116 10.13 2.39 6.19
N GLY A 117 9.58 1.24 6.59
CA GLY A 117 8.90 0.33 5.68
C GLY A 117 8.89 -1.12 6.17
N LEU A 118 8.74 -2.07 5.23
CA LEU A 118 8.70 -3.49 5.51
C LEU A 118 9.93 -4.22 4.99
N ALA A 119 10.30 -5.31 5.65
CA ALA A 119 11.36 -6.21 5.21
C ALA A 119 11.00 -7.70 5.38
N VAL A 120 11.37 -8.51 4.39
CA VAL A 120 11.54 -9.95 4.51
C VAL A 120 13.04 -10.22 4.36
N PRO A 121 13.77 -10.39 5.47
CA PRO A 121 15.21 -10.61 5.42
C PRO A 121 15.55 -11.97 4.79
N GLY A 122 16.68 -12.04 4.10
CA GLY A 122 17.06 -13.25 3.38
C GLY A 122 16.15 -13.51 2.17
N MET A 123 15.89 -14.78 1.90
CA MET A 123 15.06 -15.25 0.79
C MET A 123 14.33 -16.53 1.21
N PRO A 124 13.36 -16.44 2.16
CA PRO A 124 12.68 -17.62 2.68
C PRO A 124 11.94 -18.38 1.57
N TRP A 125 12.09 -19.70 1.55
CA TRP A 125 11.48 -20.55 0.54
C TRP A 125 9.96 -20.46 0.60
N GLY A 126 9.30 -20.39 -0.56
CA GLY A 126 7.84 -20.22 -0.67
C GLY A 126 7.34 -18.81 -0.39
N SER A 127 8.20 -17.83 -0.04
CA SER A 127 7.83 -16.42 -0.10
C SER A 127 7.58 -15.98 -1.55
N PRO A 128 6.81 -14.89 -1.81
CA PRO A 128 6.44 -14.51 -3.17
C PRO A 128 7.65 -14.41 -4.11
N GLY A 129 7.71 -15.24 -5.15
CA GLY A 129 8.82 -15.31 -6.11
C GLY A 129 9.99 -16.23 -5.71
N MET A 130 9.94 -16.88 -4.54
CA MET A 130 10.97 -17.77 -4.02
C MET A 130 10.54 -19.25 -3.97
N GLY A 131 9.89 -19.74 -5.00
CA GLY A 131 9.40 -21.10 -5.08
C GLY A 131 7.90 -21.22 -4.88
N PRO A 132 7.37 -22.47 -4.83
CA PRO A 132 5.94 -22.70 -4.69
C PRO A 132 5.45 -22.38 -3.27
N GLU A 133 4.33 -21.67 -3.16
CA GLU A 133 3.73 -21.31 -1.88
C GLU A 133 3.33 -22.54 -1.04
N ALA A 134 2.98 -23.66 -1.70
CA ALA A 134 2.65 -24.92 -1.03
C ALA A 134 3.82 -25.58 -0.26
N GLU A 135 5.03 -25.09 -0.48
CA GLU A 135 6.26 -25.55 0.20
C GLU A 135 6.82 -24.43 1.11
N ARG A 136 6.00 -23.45 1.46
CA ARG A 136 6.45 -22.28 2.22
C ARG A 136 6.97 -22.66 3.59
N GLU A 137 8.20 -22.25 3.89
CA GLU A 137 8.71 -22.18 5.25
C GLU A 137 8.13 -21.00 6.02
N ALA A 138 8.05 -21.11 7.34
CA ALA A 138 7.57 -19.98 8.15
C ALA A 138 8.56 -18.80 8.07
N TYR A 139 8.04 -17.58 7.90
CA TYR A 139 8.84 -16.36 7.91
C TYR A 139 8.06 -15.18 8.46
N ASP A 140 8.79 -14.18 8.95
CA ASP A 140 8.22 -12.93 9.42
C ASP A 140 8.43 -11.80 8.40
N VAL A 141 7.41 -10.99 8.22
CA VAL A 141 7.52 -9.65 7.63
C VAL A 141 7.78 -8.68 8.78
N HIS A 142 8.88 -7.94 8.70
CA HIS A 142 9.28 -6.99 9.73
C HIS A 142 8.92 -5.57 9.35
N LEU A 143 8.38 -4.80 10.30
CA LEU A 143 8.28 -3.33 10.22
C LEU A 143 9.61 -2.74 10.69
N ILE A 144 10.25 -1.93 9.85
CA ILE A 144 11.46 -1.18 10.20
C ILE A 144 11.03 0.18 10.72
N LEU A 145 11.28 0.45 12.00
CA LEU A 145 10.99 1.73 12.63
C LEU A 145 12.05 2.78 12.27
N ARG A 146 11.72 4.06 12.40
CA ARG A 146 12.65 5.16 12.05
C ARG A 146 13.88 5.25 12.94
N ASP A 147 13.85 4.65 14.13
CA ASP A 147 15.00 4.55 15.03
C ASP A 147 15.90 3.32 14.76
N GLY A 148 15.58 2.54 13.70
CA GLY A 148 16.31 1.36 13.28
C GLY A 148 15.92 0.06 14.00
N ARG A 149 15.02 0.11 14.98
CA ARG A 149 14.43 -1.11 15.57
C ARG A 149 13.50 -1.77 14.57
N THR A 150 13.25 -3.05 14.78
CA THR A 150 12.31 -3.83 13.96
C THR A 150 11.29 -4.54 14.83
N GLU A 151 10.07 -4.65 14.32
CA GLU A 151 8.96 -5.37 14.96
C GLU A 151 8.35 -6.33 13.95
N VAL A 152 7.76 -7.44 14.41
CA VAL A 152 7.03 -8.35 13.52
C VAL A 152 5.74 -7.66 13.09
N PHE A 153 5.61 -7.41 11.78
CA PHE A 153 4.42 -6.85 11.16
C PHE A 153 3.40 -7.96 10.84
N THR A 154 3.84 -9.01 10.17
CA THR A 154 3.02 -10.19 9.86
C THR A 154 3.86 -11.45 9.99
N ARG A 155 3.29 -12.53 10.52
CA ARG A 155 3.88 -13.85 10.50
C ARG A 155 3.18 -14.73 9.47
N HIS A 156 3.95 -15.29 8.57
CA HIS A 156 3.50 -16.29 7.62
C HIS A 156 3.95 -17.65 8.09
N GLU A 157 2.98 -18.51 8.44
CA GLU A 157 3.26 -19.86 8.90
C GLU A 157 3.72 -20.75 7.71
N ALA A 158 4.37 -21.86 8.02
CA ALA A 158 4.71 -22.88 7.02
C ALA A 158 3.42 -23.41 6.35
N ALA A 159 3.50 -23.77 5.06
CA ALA A 159 2.38 -24.35 4.33
C ALA A 159 2.11 -25.79 4.72
#